data_52f3af427c36eb9f5b0c762405ff8618
#
_entry.id   52f3af427c36eb9f5b0c762405ff8618
#
_cell.length_a   1.000
_cell.length_b   1.000
_cell.length_c   1.000
_cell.angle_alpha   90.00
_cell.angle_beta   90.00
_cell.angle_gamma   90.00
#
_symmetry.space_group_name_H-M   'P 1'
#
loop_
_entity.id
_entity.type
_entity.pdbx_description
1 polymer ?
#
loop_
_entity_poly.entity_id
_entity_poly.type
_entity_poly.pdbx_seq_one_letter_code
_entity_poly.pdbx_strand_id
1 'polypeptide(L)'
;KRLMRLAAEQIYEKEKISDLMINIFSHIVEFRNGESGPHVLHIRTITEVLLSRLVQKTDRYSLTQEDIQLISSASALHDIGKVSIPDEIINKPGKLTKEEFEIMKSHTTVGADILHDLPFSNEEPLLKTAYEIARWHHERYDGRGYPDGLTGEEIPIAAQVVSVADVYDALTSVRCYKSAYDHETALQMIVNGECGTFNPLLLECLLDASLQIRERLREANEGYMHSTAHTQQLSAEMMLKKATPQVGRSIQALETERIKTDFFAKQSCGIQFDYDAATHTI
;
A
#
# COMPACT_ATOMS: atom_id res chain seq x y z
N LYS A 1 23.07 -31.36 12.45
CA LYS A 1 23.13 -29.91 12.85
C LYS A 1 23.65 -29.01 11.72
N ARG A 2 24.79 -29.30 11.04
CA ARG A 2 25.31 -28.43 9.96
C ARG A 2 24.37 -28.33 8.75
N LEU A 3 23.82 -29.47 8.29
CA LEU A 3 22.83 -29.49 7.18
C LEU A 3 21.54 -28.73 7.51
N MET A 4 21.03 -28.89 8.72
CA MET A 4 19.83 -28.15 9.17
C MET A 4 20.08 -26.63 9.22
N ARG A 5 21.26 -26.21 9.65
CA ARG A 5 21.64 -24.79 9.66
C ARG A 5 21.74 -24.23 8.22
N LEU A 6 22.41 -24.96 7.32
CA LEU A 6 22.50 -24.56 5.91
C LEU A 6 21.12 -24.49 5.23
N ALA A 7 20.25 -25.46 5.51
CA ALA A 7 18.87 -25.43 4.99
C ALA A 7 18.08 -24.22 5.53
N ALA A 8 18.21 -23.92 6.83
CA ALA A 8 17.56 -22.75 7.41
C ALA A 8 18.10 -21.43 6.84
N GLU A 9 19.41 -21.33 6.64
CA GLU A 9 20.05 -20.17 5.99
C GLU A 9 19.55 -20.00 4.54
N GLN A 10 19.40 -21.08 3.77
CA GLN A 10 18.89 -21.03 2.39
C GLN A 10 17.40 -20.63 2.34
N ILE A 11 16.58 -21.15 3.26
CA ILE A 11 15.16 -20.78 3.37
C ILE A 11 15.05 -19.28 3.67
N TYR A 12 15.79 -18.80 4.67
CA TYR A 12 15.79 -17.38 5.05
C TYR A 12 16.21 -16.45 3.91
N GLU A 13 17.28 -16.81 3.16
CA GLU A 13 17.71 -16.01 2.01
C GLU A 13 16.67 -16.04 0.87
N LYS A 14 16.01 -17.17 0.63
CA LYS A 14 14.94 -17.27 -0.36
C LYS A 14 13.75 -16.38 0.00
N GLU A 15 13.30 -16.40 1.25
CA GLU A 15 12.21 -15.57 1.75
C GLU A 15 12.55 -14.08 1.62
N LYS A 16 13.76 -13.68 2.02
CA LYS A 16 14.24 -12.30 1.91
C LYS A 16 14.28 -11.80 0.47
N ILE A 17 14.73 -12.64 -0.47
CA ILE A 17 14.74 -12.30 -1.90
C ILE A 17 13.32 -12.17 -2.43
N SER A 18 12.42 -13.06 -2.04
CA SER A 18 11.01 -13.00 -2.41
C SER A 18 10.35 -11.70 -1.94
N ASP A 19 10.53 -11.35 -0.67
CA ASP A 19 10.03 -10.09 -0.11
C ASP A 19 10.61 -8.85 -0.81
N LEU A 20 11.90 -8.88 -1.14
CA LEU A 20 12.54 -7.79 -1.88
C LEU A 20 11.92 -7.64 -3.27
N MET A 21 11.69 -8.72 -3.99
CA MET A 21 11.06 -8.70 -5.31
C MET A 21 9.62 -8.17 -5.25
N ILE A 22 8.82 -8.62 -4.29
CA ILE A 22 7.46 -8.12 -4.06
C ILE A 22 7.49 -6.61 -3.85
N ASN A 23 8.35 -6.13 -2.96
CA ASN A 23 8.49 -4.70 -2.69
C ASN A 23 8.91 -3.91 -3.94
N ILE A 24 9.84 -4.42 -4.74
CA ILE A 24 10.25 -3.76 -5.99
C ILE A 24 9.09 -3.66 -6.97
N PHE A 25 8.34 -4.74 -7.20
CA PHE A 25 7.20 -4.72 -8.12
C PHE A 25 6.10 -3.77 -7.64
N SER A 26 5.75 -3.82 -6.37
CA SER A 26 4.76 -2.90 -5.80
C SER A 26 5.20 -1.44 -5.92
N HIS A 27 6.46 -1.14 -5.63
CA HIS A 27 7.00 0.21 -5.82
C HIS A 27 6.97 0.70 -7.27
N ILE A 28 7.21 -0.18 -8.24
CA ILE A 28 7.13 0.19 -9.67
C ILE A 28 5.69 0.59 -10.03
N VAL A 29 4.70 -0.14 -9.53
CA VAL A 29 3.29 0.16 -9.77
C VAL A 29 2.89 1.47 -9.11
N GLU A 30 3.25 1.68 -7.85
CA GLU A 30 2.93 2.90 -7.10
C GLU A 30 3.63 4.15 -7.62
N PHE A 31 4.86 4.01 -8.10
CA PHE A 31 5.59 5.12 -8.73
C PHE A 31 4.80 5.73 -9.91
N ARG A 32 3.99 4.92 -10.60
CA ARG A 32 3.14 5.37 -11.70
C ARG A 32 1.97 6.23 -11.26
N ASN A 33 1.39 5.94 -10.09
CA ASN A 33 0.18 6.63 -9.59
C ASN A 33 0.49 7.78 -8.63
N GLY A 34 1.77 8.17 -8.48
CA GLY A 34 2.14 9.29 -7.61
C GLY A 34 1.81 9.05 -6.14
N GLU A 35 1.56 7.79 -5.73
CA GLU A 35 1.36 7.44 -4.33
C GLU A 35 2.67 7.57 -3.55
N SER A 36 2.55 7.80 -2.25
CA SER A 36 3.72 7.99 -1.40
C SER A 36 4.53 6.69 -1.31
N GLY A 37 5.85 6.75 -1.49
CA GLY A 37 6.73 5.57 -1.42
C GLY A 37 6.57 4.67 -0.19
N PRO A 38 6.12 5.12 1.01
CA PRO A 38 5.85 4.25 2.13
C PRO A 38 4.50 3.51 2.12
N HIS A 39 3.59 3.75 1.15
CA HIS A 39 2.25 3.15 1.13
C HIS A 39 2.29 1.61 1.28
N VAL A 40 3.05 0.89 0.45
CA VAL A 40 3.18 -0.59 0.55
C VAL A 40 3.61 -1.02 1.94
N LEU A 41 4.58 -0.32 2.52
CA LEU A 41 5.07 -0.61 3.87
C LEU A 41 3.98 -0.38 4.92
N HIS A 42 3.18 0.67 4.75
CA HIS A 42 2.05 0.96 5.63
C HIS A 42 0.99 -0.13 5.55
N ILE A 43 0.55 -0.53 4.35
CA ILE A 43 -0.43 -1.60 4.15
C ILE A 43 0.04 -2.90 4.81
N ARG A 44 1.28 -3.32 4.59
CA ARG A 44 1.87 -4.50 5.23
C ARG A 44 1.84 -4.39 6.76
N THR A 45 2.27 -3.25 7.30
CA THR A 45 2.34 -3.02 8.75
C THR A 45 0.96 -3.04 9.40
N ILE A 46 -0.02 -2.35 8.80
CA ILE A 46 -1.39 -2.31 9.33
C ILE A 46 -2.03 -3.69 9.26
N THR A 47 -1.86 -4.39 8.13
CA THR A 47 -2.37 -5.76 7.93
C THR A 47 -1.83 -6.71 9.00
N GLU A 48 -0.51 -6.71 9.26
CA GLU A 48 0.13 -7.52 10.30
C GLU A 48 -0.45 -7.23 11.70
N VAL A 49 -0.58 -5.95 12.04
CA VAL A 49 -1.11 -5.55 13.36
C VAL A 49 -2.57 -5.95 13.52
N LEU A 50 -3.40 -5.73 12.49
CA LEU A 50 -4.82 -6.11 12.53
C LEU A 50 -5.01 -7.62 12.64
N LEU A 51 -4.28 -8.42 11.86
CA LEU A 51 -4.34 -9.88 11.93
C LEU A 51 -3.85 -10.39 13.27
N SER A 52 -2.75 -9.84 13.80
CA SER A 52 -2.23 -10.19 15.12
C SER A 52 -3.25 -9.89 16.23
N ARG A 53 -4.04 -8.83 16.07
CA ARG A 53 -5.12 -8.51 17.01
C ARG A 53 -6.33 -9.43 16.82
N LEU A 54 -6.67 -9.76 15.57
CA LEU A 54 -7.78 -10.63 15.22
C LEU A 54 -7.64 -12.02 15.86
N VAL A 55 -6.47 -12.66 15.74
CA VAL A 55 -6.21 -13.98 16.32
C VAL A 55 -6.24 -14.00 17.85
N GLN A 56 -6.05 -12.85 18.51
CA GLN A 56 -6.21 -12.71 19.96
C GLN A 56 -7.69 -12.61 20.37
N LYS A 57 -8.56 -12.16 19.47
CA LYS A 57 -9.99 -11.98 19.72
C LYS A 57 -10.83 -13.20 19.38
N THR A 58 -10.43 -13.98 18.38
CA THR A 58 -11.25 -15.09 17.87
C THR A 58 -10.42 -16.17 17.21
N ASP A 59 -10.86 -17.42 17.36
CA ASP A 59 -10.32 -18.58 16.63
C ASP A 59 -11.07 -18.84 15.31
N ARG A 60 -12.04 -17.99 14.95
CA ARG A 60 -12.96 -18.19 13.80
C ARG A 60 -12.21 -18.43 12.49
N TYR A 61 -11.11 -17.76 12.26
CA TYR A 61 -10.37 -17.82 11.00
C TYR A 61 -9.18 -18.78 11.03
N SER A 62 -8.89 -19.40 12.20
CA SER A 62 -7.82 -20.39 12.40
C SER A 62 -6.47 -19.99 11.80
N LEU A 63 -6.12 -18.69 11.88
CA LEU A 63 -4.89 -18.16 11.33
C LEU A 63 -3.69 -18.49 12.21
N THR A 64 -2.62 -18.98 11.61
CA THR A 64 -1.30 -19.17 12.23
C THR A 64 -0.43 -17.92 12.08
N GLN A 65 0.74 -17.92 12.73
CA GLN A 65 1.70 -16.84 12.56
C GLN A 65 2.27 -16.80 11.12
N GLU A 66 2.41 -17.97 10.49
CA GLU A 66 2.83 -18.07 9.10
C GLU A 66 1.77 -17.48 8.15
N ASP A 67 0.47 -17.70 8.43
CA ASP A 67 -0.62 -17.10 7.65
C ASP A 67 -0.64 -15.56 7.78
N ILE A 68 -0.37 -15.03 8.98
CA ILE A 68 -0.26 -13.58 9.20
C ILE A 68 0.86 -12.99 8.35
N GLN A 69 2.03 -13.61 8.35
CA GLN A 69 3.17 -13.17 7.53
C GLN A 69 2.88 -13.28 6.04
N LEU A 70 2.26 -14.39 5.61
CA LEU A 70 1.86 -14.62 4.23
C LEU A 70 0.90 -13.54 3.73
N ILE A 71 -0.19 -13.28 4.47
CA ILE A 71 -1.19 -12.26 4.13
C ILE A 71 -0.55 -10.88 4.12
N SER A 72 0.28 -10.57 5.10
CA SER A 72 1.00 -9.30 5.18
C SER A 72 1.93 -9.09 3.97
N SER A 73 2.68 -10.12 3.55
CA SER A 73 3.52 -10.04 2.34
C SER A 73 2.67 -9.92 1.06
N ALA A 74 1.59 -10.70 0.95
CA ALA A 74 0.68 -10.67 -0.19
C ALA A 74 -0.04 -9.32 -0.34
N SER A 75 -0.32 -8.61 0.77
CA SER A 75 -1.01 -7.32 0.76
C SER A 75 -0.30 -6.25 -0.07
N ALA A 76 1.02 -6.35 -0.22
CA ALA A 76 1.81 -5.47 -1.07
C ALA A 76 1.39 -5.51 -2.54
N LEU A 77 0.73 -6.57 -2.99
CA LEU A 77 0.32 -6.77 -4.39
C LEU A 77 -1.14 -6.40 -4.66
N HIS A 78 -1.88 -5.83 -3.68
CA HIS A 78 -3.31 -5.53 -3.82
C HIS A 78 -3.61 -4.70 -5.07
N ASP A 79 -2.77 -3.78 -5.41
CA ASP A 79 -2.92 -2.80 -6.50
C ASP A 79 -2.11 -3.13 -7.77
N ILE A 80 -1.58 -4.34 -7.90
CA ILE A 80 -0.74 -4.73 -9.04
C ILE A 80 -1.43 -4.49 -10.40
N GLY A 81 -2.74 -4.58 -10.45
CA GLY A 81 -3.54 -4.35 -11.66
C GLY A 81 -3.60 -2.89 -12.12
N LYS A 82 -3.20 -1.93 -11.29
CA LYS A 82 -3.07 -0.51 -11.68
C LYS A 82 -2.09 -0.33 -12.85
N VAL A 83 -1.23 -1.31 -13.11
CA VAL A 83 -0.34 -1.32 -14.28
C VAL A 83 -1.10 -1.20 -15.61
N SER A 84 -2.35 -1.64 -15.67
CA SER A 84 -3.20 -1.60 -16.87
C SER A 84 -4.03 -0.32 -17.01
N ILE A 85 -4.10 0.52 -15.96
CA ILE A 85 -4.91 1.73 -15.97
C ILE A 85 -4.18 2.83 -16.76
N PRO A 86 -4.86 3.52 -17.71
CA PRO A 86 -4.26 4.64 -18.45
C PRO A 86 -3.79 5.77 -17.52
N ASP A 87 -2.65 6.40 -17.87
CA ASP A 87 -2.03 7.46 -17.06
C ASP A 87 -2.95 8.68 -16.91
N GLU A 88 -3.78 8.97 -17.91
CA GLU A 88 -4.75 10.06 -17.88
C GLU A 88 -5.86 9.85 -16.85
N ILE A 89 -6.15 8.59 -16.50
CA ILE A 89 -7.15 8.23 -15.51
C ILE A 89 -6.52 8.15 -14.12
N ILE A 90 -5.39 7.42 -14.01
CA ILE A 90 -4.76 7.18 -12.71
C ILE A 90 -4.18 8.46 -12.09
N ASN A 91 -3.69 9.39 -12.92
CA ASN A 91 -3.10 10.66 -12.49
C ASN A 91 -4.02 11.86 -12.74
N LYS A 92 -5.33 11.63 -12.94
CA LYS A 92 -6.28 12.71 -13.21
C LYS A 92 -6.37 13.66 -12.02
N PRO A 93 -6.14 14.97 -12.21
CA PRO A 93 -6.36 15.95 -11.17
C PRO A 93 -7.88 16.19 -11.02
N GLY A 94 -8.50 15.57 -10.02
CA GLY A 94 -9.91 15.71 -9.73
C GLY A 94 -10.71 14.40 -9.74
N LYS A 95 -12.05 14.52 -9.67
CA LYS A 95 -12.93 13.35 -9.62
C LYS A 95 -12.97 12.61 -10.97
N LEU A 96 -12.99 11.30 -10.92
CA LEU A 96 -13.22 10.46 -12.09
C LEU A 96 -14.68 10.57 -12.56
N THR A 97 -14.93 10.55 -13.88
CA THR A 97 -16.27 10.33 -14.41
C THR A 97 -16.75 8.91 -14.08
N LYS A 98 -18.01 8.61 -14.33
CA LYS A 98 -18.52 7.25 -14.11
C LYS A 98 -17.80 6.22 -14.98
N GLU A 99 -17.56 6.57 -16.24
CA GLU A 99 -16.87 5.71 -17.22
C GLU A 99 -15.40 5.50 -16.83
N GLU A 100 -14.70 6.55 -16.40
CA GLU A 100 -13.32 6.45 -15.90
C GLU A 100 -13.25 5.64 -14.60
N PHE A 101 -14.26 5.75 -13.73
CA PHE A 101 -14.32 4.95 -12.51
C PHE A 101 -14.55 3.47 -12.81
N GLU A 102 -15.35 3.13 -13.83
CA GLU A 102 -15.47 1.73 -14.29
C GLU A 102 -14.14 1.18 -14.80
N ILE A 103 -13.36 1.99 -15.54
CA ILE A 103 -12.00 1.61 -15.95
C ILE A 103 -11.10 1.47 -14.71
N MET A 104 -11.15 2.38 -13.76
CA MET A 104 -10.37 2.29 -12.53
C MET A 104 -10.68 1.00 -11.76
N LYS A 105 -11.95 0.62 -11.63
CA LYS A 105 -12.34 -0.64 -10.94
C LYS A 105 -11.72 -1.89 -11.56
N SER A 106 -11.41 -1.86 -12.86
CA SER A 106 -10.82 -3.03 -13.53
C SER A 106 -9.44 -3.44 -12.99
N HIS A 107 -8.74 -2.57 -12.22
CA HIS A 107 -7.47 -2.97 -11.62
C HIS A 107 -7.61 -4.20 -10.71
N THR A 108 -8.76 -4.40 -10.08
CA THR A 108 -8.99 -5.57 -9.22
C THR A 108 -9.02 -6.87 -10.02
N THR A 109 -9.78 -6.90 -11.11
CA THR A 109 -9.88 -8.10 -11.98
C THR A 109 -8.59 -8.32 -12.75
N VAL A 110 -8.00 -7.27 -13.32
CA VAL A 110 -6.73 -7.39 -14.06
C VAL A 110 -5.59 -7.79 -13.13
N GLY A 111 -5.54 -7.26 -11.90
CA GLY A 111 -4.55 -7.67 -10.90
C GLY A 111 -4.67 -9.15 -10.55
N ALA A 112 -5.90 -9.63 -10.35
CA ALA A 112 -6.18 -11.02 -10.11
C ALA A 112 -5.76 -11.90 -11.31
N ASP A 113 -6.08 -11.49 -12.54
CA ASP A 113 -5.71 -12.22 -13.75
C ASP A 113 -4.18 -12.30 -13.92
N ILE A 114 -3.46 -11.20 -13.70
CA ILE A 114 -1.98 -11.18 -13.72
C ILE A 114 -1.41 -12.22 -12.74
N LEU A 115 -1.92 -12.27 -11.52
CA LEU A 115 -1.44 -13.20 -10.50
C LEU A 115 -1.83 -14.65 -10.79
N HIS A 116 -3.02 -14.88 -11.37
CA HIS A 116 -3.50 -16.21 -11.76
C HIS A 116 -2.69 -16.80 -12.93
N ASP A 117 -2.29 -15.97 -13.88
CA ASP A 117 -1.59 -16.42 -15.09
C ASP A 117 -0.08 -16.69 -14.86
N LEU A 118 0.43 -16.38 -13.66
CA LEU A 118 1.79 -16.73 -13.30
C LEU A 118 2.00 -18.24 -13.19
N PRO A 119 3.17 -18.77 -13.59
CA PRO A 119 3.52 -20.15 -13.34
C PRO A 119 3.38 -20.50 -11.84
N PHE A 120 2.84 -21.68 -11.53
CA PHE A 120 2.64 -22.15 -10.15
C PHE A 120 1.64 -21.34 -9.30
N SER A 121 0.82 -20.47 -9.91
CA SER A 121 -0.15 -19.65 -9.19
C SER A 121 -1.12 -20.47 -8.31
N ASN A 122 -1.48 -21.67 -8.75
CA ASN A 122 -2.34 -22.59 -8.00
C ASN A 122 -1.62 -23.41 -6.91
N GLU A 123 -0.30 -23.43 -6.90
CA GLU A 123 0.52 -24.23 -5.98
C GLU A 123 1.15 -23.35 -4.89
N GLU A 124 1.46 -22.09 -5.21
CA GLU A 124 2.14 -21.17 -4.29
C GLU A 124 1.13 -20.38 -3.43
N PRO A 125 1.10 -20.59 -2.10
CA PRO A 125 0.14 -19.95 -1.21
C PRO A 125 0.15 -18.42 -1.30
N LEU A 126 1.34 -17.82 -1.51
CA LEU A 126 1.50 -16.38 -1.65
C LEU A 126 0.72 -15.83 -2.85
N LEU A 127 0.81 -16.47 -4.01
CA LEU A 127 0.13 -16.01 -5.23
C LEU A 127 -1.38 -16.18 -5.11
N LYS A 128 -1.84 -17.27 -4.50
CA LYS A 128 -3.26 -17.48 -4.21
C LYS A 128 -3.82 -16.40 -3.28
N THR A 129 -3.13 -16.11 -2.19
CA THR A 129 -3.54 -15.07 -1.25
C THR A 129 -3.49 -13.68 -1.89
N ALA A 130 -2.46 -13.39 -2.68
CA ALA A 130 -2.36 -12.14 -3.42
C ALA A 130 -3.48 -11.98 -4.46
N TYR A 131 -3.87 -13.06 -5.15
CA TYR A 131 -5.04 -13.08 -6.03
C TYR A 131 -6.32 -12.69 -5.30
N GLU A 132 -6.59 -13.32 -4.16
CA GLU A 132 -7.76 -13.02 -3.34
C GLU A 132 -7.79 -11.56 -2.89
N ILE A 133 -6.65 -11.05 -2.45
CA ILE A 133 -6.51 -9.64 -2.03
C ILE A 133 -6.71 -8.71 -3.24
N ALA A 134 -5.99 -8.92 -4.34
CA ALA A 134 -6.08 -8.04 -5.51
C ALA A 134 -7.51 -7.98 -6.06
N ARG A 135 -8.21 -9.11 -6.10
CA ARG A 135 -9.57 -9.17 -6.62
C ARG A 135 -10.59 -8.52 -5.71
N TRP A 136 -10.48 -8.73 -4.37
CA TRP A 136 -11.60 -8.46 -3.46
C TRP A 136 -11.32 -7.41 -2.37
N HIS A 137 -10.19 -6.71 -2.36
CA HIS A 137 -9.93 -5.68 -1.35
C HIS A 137 -10.86 -4.46 -1.46
N HIS A 138 -11.59 -4.30 -2.56
CA HIS A 138 -12.63 -3.28 -2.73
C HIS A 138 -14.06 -3.83 -2.57
N GLU A 139 -14.21 -5.11 -2.19
CA GLU A 139 -15.50 -5.60 -1.73
C GLU A 139 -15.88 -4.95 -0.40
N ARG A 140 -17.17 -4.83 -0.16
CA ARG A 140 -17.72 -4.23 1.04
C ARG A 140 -18.56 -5.24 1.80
N TYR A 141 -18.44 -5.24 3.10
CA TYR A 141 -19.15 -6.22 3.94
C TYR A 141 -20.65 -6.23 3.74
N ASP A 142 -21.23 -5.11 3.24
CA ASP A 142 -22.64 -4.94 2.89
C ASP A 142 -22.99 -5.36 1.43
N GLY A 143 -22.06 -5.90 0.66
CA GLY A 143 -22.24 -6.36 -0.72
C GLY A 143 -22.31 -5.25 -1.77
N ARG A 144 -22.04 -3.99 -1.39
CA ARG A 144 -22.03 -2.84 -2.32
C ARG A 144 -20.64 -2.52 -2.85
N GLY A 145 -19.71 -3.47 -2.71
CA GLY A 145 -18.35 -3.41 -3.23
C GLY A 145 -18.24 -3.82 -4.68
N TYR A 146 -17.04 -4.07 -5.13
CA TYR A 146 -16.71 -4.57 -6.46
C TYR A 146 -15.46 -5.47 -6.39
N PRO A 147 -15.24 -6.39 -7.37
CA PRO A 147 -15.92 -6.53 -8.66
C PRO A 147 -17.14 -7.46 -8.61
N ASP A 148 -17.24 -8.37 -7.63
CA ASP A 148 -18.21 -9.49 -7.64
C ASP A 148 -19.42 -9.23 -6.73
N GLY A 149 -19.39 -8.20 -5.86
CA GLY A 149 -20.47 -7.87 -4.94
C GLY A 149 -20.62 -8.87 -3.80
N LEU A 150 -19.53 -9.47 -3.34
CA LEU A 150 -19.50 -10.42 -2.23
C LEU A 150 -19.99 -9.77 -0.93
N THR A 151 -20.64 -10.56 -0.08
CA THR A 151 -21.21 -10.08 1.20
C THR A 151 -20.60 -10.79 2.39
N GLY A 152 -20.36 -10.05 3.46
CA GLY A 152 -19.97 -10.62 4.74
C GLY A 152 -18.74 -11.54 4.62
N GLU A 153 -18.91 -12.77 5.07
CA GLU A 153 -17.84 -13.79 5.11
C GLU A 153 -17.58 -14.48 3.76
N GLU A 154 -18.31 -14.15 2.70
CA GLU A 154 -17.95 -14.57 1.34
C GLU A 154 -16.66 -13.89 0.89
N ILE A 155 -16.35 -12.70 1.47
CA ILE A 155 -15.11 -11.99 1.23
C ILE A 155 -13.99 -12.69 2.01
N PRO A 156 -12.89 -13.14 1.39
CA PRO A 156 -11.76 -13.73 2.11
C PRO A 156 -11.23 -12.79 3.18
N ILE A 157 -10.90 -13.32 4.36
CA ILE A 157 -10.42 -12.48 5.49
C ILE A 157 -9.18 -11.65 5.13
N ALA A 158 -8.29 -12.17 4.28
CA ALA A 158 -7.14 -11.45 3.78
C ALA A 158 -7.54 -10.17 3.04
N ALA A 159 -8.55 -10.24 2.16
CA ALA A 159 -9.06 -9.09 1.43
C ALA A 159 -9.79 -8.11 2.37
N GLN A 160 -10.58 -8.61 3.34
CA GLN A 160 -11.25 -7.76 4.32
C GLN A 160 -10.26 -6.93 5.15
N VAL A 161 -9.17 -7.54 5.63
CA VAL A 161 -8.15 -6.85 6.43
C VAL A 161 -7.40 -5.81 5.61
N VAL A 162 -7.01 -6.15 4.36
CA VAL A 162 -6.32 -5.23 3.46
C VAL A 162 -7.23 -4.05 3.08
N SER A 163 -8.53 -4.28 2.89
CA SER A 163 -9.50 -3.19 2.65
C SER A 163 -9.51 -2.15 3.78
N VAL A 164 -9.47 -2.59 5.04
CA VAL A 164 -9.38 -1.68 6.19
C VAL A 164 -8.03 -0.96 6.22
N ALA A 165 -6.94 -1.67 5.93
CA ALA A 165 -5.59 -1.11 5.92
C ALA A 165 -5.44 -0.03 4.84
N ASP A 166 -5.91 -0.29 3.62
CA ASP A 166 -5.86 0.64 2.51
C ASP A 166 -6.65 1.92 2.78
N VAL A 167 -7.89 1.78 3.25
CA VAL A 167 -8.71 2.94 3.60
C VAL A 167 -8.09 3.76 4.73
N TYR A 168 -7.53 3.12 5.76
CA TYR A 168 -6.87 3.84 6.85
C TYR A 168 -5.64 4.61 6.33
N ASP A 169 -4.78 3.98 5.52
CA ASP A 169 -3.62 4.66 4.94
C ASP A 169 -4.03 5.78 3.98
N ALA A 170 -5.05 5.56 3.15
CA ALA A 170 -5.60 6.58 2.25
C ALA A 170 -6.12 7.83 2.99
N LEU A 171 -6.60 7.68 4.22
CA LEU A 171 -7.04 8.79 5.05
C LEU A 171 -5.88 9.50 5.77
N THR A 172 -4.89 8.74 6.25
CA THR A 172 -3.80 9.26 7.11
C THR A 172 -2.53 9.63 6.37
N SER A 173 -2.40 9.25 5.10
CA SER A 173 -1.26 9.63 4.25
C SER A 173 -1.52 10.91 3.46
N VAL A 174 -0.48 11.74 3.30
CA VAL A 174 -0.53 12.93 2.46
C VAL A 174 -0.56 12.49 1.00
N ARG A 175 -1.59 12.90 0.25
CA ARG A 175 -1.69 12.70 -1.20
C ARG A 175 -1.65 14.03 -1.93
N CYS A 176 -1.26 14.05 -3.20
CA CYS A 176 -1.09 15.27 -3.99
C CYS A 176 -2.30 16.21 -3.98
N TYR A 177 -3.49 15.67 -3.70
CA TYR A 177 -4.76 16.40 -3.77
C TYR A 177 -5.50 16.51 -2.43
N LYS A 178 -4.89 16.00 -1.31
CA LYS A 178 -5.58 15.96 -0.01
C LYS A 178 -4.58 15.99 1.13
N SER A 179 -4.82 16.87 2.10
CA SER A 179 -4.15 16.82 3.40
C SER A 179 -4.53 15.53 4.13
N ALA A 180 -3.59 14.95 4.86
CA ALA A 180 -3.87 13.81 5.71
C ALA A 180 -4.86 14.22 6.82
N TYR A 181 -5.83 13.35 7.10
CA TYR A 181 -6.59 13.46 8.34
C TYR A 181 -5.73 13.02 9.52
N ASP A 182 -6.01 13.58 10.68
CA ASP A 182 -5.42 13.05 11.90
C ASP A 182 -5.94 11.64 12.21
N HIS A 183 -5.21 10.93 13.04
CA HIS A 183 -5.50 9.54 13.38
C HIS A 183 -6.92 9.32 13.92
N GLU A 184 -7.34 10.17 14.84
CA GLU A 184 -8.63 10.08 15.51
C GLU A 184 -9.79 10.32 14.53
N THR A 185 -9.65 11.33 13.68
CA THR A 185 -10.62 11.64 12.61
C THR A 185 -10.73 10.47 11.62
N ALA A 186 -9.60 9.91 11.17
CA ALA A 186 -9.61 8.76 10.25
C ALA A 186 -10.34 7.54 10.86
N LEU A 187 -10.07 7.23 12.12
CA LEU A 187 -10.77 6.14 12.83
C LEU A 187 -12.28 6.39 12.90
N GLN A 188 -12.70 7.61 13.24
CA GLN A 188 -14.12 7.95 13.31
C GLN A 188 -14.82 7.80 11.95
N MET A 189 -14.21 8.28 10.86
CA MET A 189 -14.74 8.14 9.50
C MET A 189 -14.94 6.67 9.11
N ILE A 190 -13.96 5.82 9.42
CA ILE A 190 -14.04 4.38 9.13
C ILE A 190 -15.16 3.73 9.93
N VAL A 191 -15.23 3.99 11.24
CA VAL A 191 -16.24 3.40 12.15
C VAL A 191 -17.64 3.88 11.81
N ASN A 192 -17.81 5.15 11.42
CA ASN A 192 -19.08 5.72 11.00
C ASN A 192 -19.55 5.23 9.62
N GLY A 193 -18.72 4.45 8.90
CA GLY A 193 -19.07 3.92 7.58
C GLY A 193 -18.99 4.94 6.45
N GLU A 194 -18.31 6.08 6.65
CA GLU A 194 -18.16 7.13 5.61
C GLU A 194 -17.31 6.63 4.43
N CYS A 195 -16.39 5.69 4.70
CA CYS A 195 -15.48 5.12 3.70
C CYS A 195 -15.92 3.73 3.20
N GLY A 196 -17.05 3.22 3.65
CA GLY A 196 -17.53 1.90 3.32
C GLY A 196 -17.99 1.11 4.54
N THR A 197 -18.51 -0.09 4.33
CA THR A 197 -18.94 -0.98 5.40
C THR A 197 -17.95 -2.11 5.54
N PHE A 198 -17.37 -2.26 6.70
CA PHE A 198 -16.35 -3.25 7.04
C PHE A 198 -16.89 -4.30 8.01
N ASN A 199 -16.16 -5.41 8.14
CA ASN A 199 -16.44 -6.42 9.15
C ASN A 199 -16.39 -5.78 10.55
N PRO A 200 -17.46 -5.88 11.36
CA PRO A 200 -17.50 -5.28 12.70
C PRO A 200 -16.35 -5.72 13.61
N LEU A 201 -15.93 -6.98 13.49
CA LEU A 201 -14.82 -7.52 14.29
C LEU A 201 -13.49 -6.86 13.89
N LEU A 202 -13.27 -6.55 12.61
CA LEU A 202 -12.09 -5.82 12.16
C LEU A 202 -12.10 -4.36 12.61
N LEU A 203 -13.28 -3.73 12.68
CA LEU A 203 -13.42 -2.39 13.26
C LEU A 203 -13.03 -2.38 14.75
N GLU A 204 -13.46 -3.39 15.50
CA GLU A 204 -13.01 -3.55 16.87
C GLU A 204 -11.50 -3.76 16.99
N CYS A 205 -10.91 -4.58 16.11
CA CYS A 205 -9.46 -4.78 16.07
C CYS A 205 -8.72 -3.48 15.75
N LEU A 206 -9.23 -2.70 14.80
CA LEU A 206 -8.67 -1.40 14.42
C LEU A 206 -8.66 -0.42 15.61
N LEU A 207 -9.78 -0.30 16.33
CA LEU A 207 -9.88 0.57 17.50
C LEU A 207 -8.94 0.12 18.62
N ASP A 208 -8.91 -1.17 18.93
CA ASP A 208 -8.06 -1.73 19.98
C ASP A 208 -6.57 -1.60 19.68
N ALA A 209 -6.19 -1.72 18.42
CA ALA A 209 -4.79 -1.65 17.98
C ALA A 209 -4.38 -0.25 17.50
N SER A 210 -5.24 0.74 17.59
CA SER A 210 -5.06 2.07 16.98
C SER A 210 -3.75 2.75 17.38
N LEU A 211 -3.39 2.75 18.67
CA LEU A 211 -2.13 3.32 19.14
C LEU A 211 -0.92 2.53 18.66
N GLN A 212 -1.03 1.20 18.60
CA GLN A 212 0.03 0.33 18.08
C GLN A 212 0.26 0.57 16.58
N ILE A 213 -0.81 0.71 15.80
CA ILE A 213 -0.72 1.04 14.37
C ILE A 213 0.03 2.36 14.18
N ARG A 214 -0.38 3.40 14.90
CA ARG A 214 0.27 4.72 14.82
C ARG A 214 1.76 4.65 15.12
N GLU A 215 2.16 3.94 16.17
CA GLU A 215 3.57 3.80 16.57
C GLU A 215 4.37 3.00 15.54
N ARG A 216 3.84 1.86 15.08
CA ARG A 216 4.48 1.02 14.07
C ARG A 216 4.65 1.75 12.73
N LEU A 217 3.67 2.58 12.32
CA LEU A 217 3.78 3.41 11.13
C LEU A 217 4.83 4.51 11.29
N ARG A 218 4.94 5.12 12.46
CA ARG A 218 6.00 6.10 12.74
C ARG A 218 7.39 5.47 12.60
N GLU A 219 7.60 4.31 13.22
CA GLU A 219 8.86 3.54 13.13
C GLU A 219 9.19 3.15 11.68
N ALA A 220 8.18 2.67 10.94
CA ALA A 220 8.32 2.30 9.54
C ALA A 220 8.74 3.49 8.66
N ASN A 221 8.13 4.65 8.86
CA ASN A 221 8.48 5.89 8.16
C ASN A 221 9.90 6.36 8.47
N GLU A 222 10.31 6.33 9.73
CA GLU A 222 11.68 6.68 10.13
C GLU A 222 12.70 5.75 9.46
N GLY A 223 12.46 4.44 9.48
CA GLY A 223 13.29 3.45 8.81
C GLY A 223 13.38 3.65 7.29
N TYR A 224 12.25 3.94 6.65
CA TYR A 224 12.17 4.23 5.22
C TYR A 224 12.99 5.48 4.85
N MET A 225 12.85 6.57 5.59
CA MET A 225 13.58 7.82 5.37
C MET A 225 15.08 7.64 5.52
N HIS A 226 15.54 6.89 6.53
CA HIS A 226 16.96 6.58 6.70
C HIS A 226 17.52 5.75 5.54
N SER A 227 16.80 4.74 5.08
CA SER A 227 17.21 3.88 3.95
C SER A 227 17.30 4.69 2.65
N THR A 228 16.32 5.54 2.38
CA THR A 228 16.25 6.37 1.15
C THR A 228 17.37 7.40 1.14
N ALA A 229 17.63 8.07 2.25
CA ALA A 229 18.73 9.04 2.38
C ALA A 229 20.09 8.38 2.15
N HIS A 230 20.32 7.19 2.72
CA HIS A 230 21.55 6.44 2.53
C HIS A 230 21.74 5.99 1.07
N THR A 231 20.69 5.52 0.42
CA THR A 231 20.73 5.11 -1.00
C THR A 231 20.99 6.31 -1.92
N GLN A 232 20.39 7.47 -1.65
CA GLN A 232 20.65 8.70 -2.39
C GLN A 232 22.10 9.18 -2.22
N GLN A 233 22.63 9.11 -1.02
CA GLN A 233 24.02 9.46 -0.75
C GLN A 233 25.00 8.54 -1.48
N LEU A 234 24.78 7.22 -1.45
CA LEU A 234 25.59 6.25 -2.18
C LEU A 234 25.54 6.47 -3.69
N SER A 235 24.36 6.73 -4.25
CA SER A 235 24.19 6.98 -5.68
C SER A 235 24.89 8.27 -6.11
N ALA A 236 24.81 9.33 -5.32
CA ALA A 236 25.53 10.58 -5.54
C ALA A 236 27.05 10.38 -5.49
N GLU A 237 27.56 9.63 -4.51
CA GLU A 237 28.98 9.29 -4.41
C GLU A 237 29.47 8.44 -5.59
N MET A 238 28.66 7.47 -6.04
CA MET A 238 28.98 6.65 -7.22
C MET A 238 28.99 7.47 -8.51
N MET A 239 28.07 8.40 -8.67
CA MET A 239 28.03 9.34 -9.80
C MET A 239 29.24 10.29 -9.78
N LEU A 240 29.60 10.83 -8.62
CA LEU A 240 30.78 11.68 -8.47
C LEU A 240 32.09 10.92 -8.80
N LYS A 241 32.21 9.66 -8.38
CA LYS A 241 33.38 8.82 -8.68
C LYS A 241 33.53 8.46 -10.15
N LYS A 242 32.42 8.40 -10.93
CA LYS A 242 32.40 8.09 -12.37
C LYS A 242 32.48 9.33 -13.27
N ALA A 243 32.23 10.52 -12.72
CA ALA A 243 32.16 11.74 -13.51
C ALA A 243 33.56 12.36 -13.71
N THR A 244 33.86 12.74 -14.97
CA THR A 244 34.94 13.69 -15.22
C THR A 244 34.64 15.03 -14.52
N PRO A 245 35.66 15.84 -14.17
CA PRO A 245 35.46 17.09 -13.41
C PRO A 245 34.43 18.07 -13.99
N GLN A 246 34.15 17.95 -15.28
CA GLN A 246 33.19 18.80 -16.00
C GLN A 246 31.73 18.27 -15.85
N VAL A 247 31.56 16.97 -15.93
CA VAL A 247 30.26 16.28 -15.73
C VAL A 247 29.82 16.38 -14.25
N GLY A 248 30.77 16.27 -13.32
CA GLY A 248 30.49 16.46 -11.88
C GLY A 248 29.90 17.83 -11.53
N ARG A 249 30.38 18.91 -12.16
CA ARG A 249 29.82 20.26 -11.98
C ARG A 249 28.42 20.40 -12.57
N SER A 250 28.14 19.79 -13.72
CA SER A 250 26.82 19.80 -14.34
C SER A 250 25.79 18.99 -13.53
N ILE A 251 26.19 17.85 -12.97
CA ILE A 251 25.33 17.04 -12.09
C ILE A 251 25.00 17.81 -10.80
N GLN A 252 25.98 18.47 -10.19
CA GLN A 252 25.79 19.26 -8.98
C GLN A 252 24.89 20.49 -9.22
N ALA A 253 24.95 21.09 -10.41
CA ALA A 253 24.05 22.17 -10.81
C ALA A 253 22.61 21.68 -10.99
N LEU A 254 22.42 20.51 -11.65
CA LEU A 254 21.11 19.88 -11.85
C LEU A 254 20.47 19.41 -10.53
N GLU A 255 21.25 18.88 -9.59
CA GLU A 255 20.76 18.52 -8.26
C GLU A 255 20.32 19.76 -7.46
N THR A 256 21.08 20.85 -7.56
CA THR A 256 20.71 22.12 -6.92
C THR A 256 19.42 22.69 -7.52
N GLU A 257 19.23 22.55 -8.83
CA GLU A 257 18.00 22.97 -9.54
C GLU A 257 16.81 22.08 -9.15
N ARG A 258 17.02 20.77 -9.05
CA ARG A 258 15.99 19.80 -8.61
C ARG A 258 15.54 20.07 -7.18
N ILE A 259 16.47 20.33 -6.25
CA ILE A 259 16.14 20.70 -4.86
C ILE A 259 15.33 22.01 -4.82
N LYS A 260 15.67 22.99 -5.66
CA LYS A 260 14.87 24.22 -5.79
C LYS A 260 13.47 23.92 -6.33
N THR A 261 13.36 23.09 -7.36
CA THR A 261 12.08 22.72 -7.97
C THR A 261 11.20 21.95 -7.00
N ASP A 262 11.76 20.99 -6.24
CA ASP A 262 11.07 20.25 -5.19
C ASP A 262 10.65 21.18 -4.02
N PHE A 263 11.48 22.16 -3.67
CA PHE A 263 11.14 23.18 -2.68
C PHE A 263 9.99 24.07 -3.16
N PHE A 264 10.03 24.53 -4.41
CA PHE A 264 8.95 25.34 -5.00
C PHE A 264 7.68 24.52 -5.25
N ALA A 265 7.77 23.25 -5.63
CA ALA A 265 6.61 22.35 -5.75
C ALA A 265 5.93 22.15 -4.39
N LYS A 266 6.71 21.97 -3.31
CA LYS A 266 6.16 21.88 -1.94
C LYS A 266 5.54 23.20 -1.46
N GLN A 267 6.02 24.36 -1.92
CA GLN A 267 5.40 25.65 -1.62
C GLN A 267 4.18 25.94 -2.50
N SER A 268 4.13 25.43 -3.75
CA SER A 268 3.00 25.63 -4.67
C SER A 268 1.80 24.75 -4.33
N CYS A 269 1.98 23.66 -3.58
CA CYS A 269 0.88 22.87 -3.00
C CYS A 269 0.10 23.61 -1.89
N GLY A 270 0.44 24.85 -1.60
CA GLY A 270 -0.23 25.73 -0.61
C GLY A 270 -1.46 26.47 -1.13
N ILE A 271 -2.01 26.14 -2.30
CA ILE A 271 -3.30 26.69 -2.73
C ILE A 271 -4.41 25.90 -2.02
N GLN A 272 -4.94 26.54 -1.01
CA GLN A 272 -6.05 26.07 -0.18
C GLN A 272 -7.32 26.08 -1.02
N PHE A 273 -7.90 24.90 -1.26
CA PHE A 273 -9.27 24.78 -1.75
C PHE A 273 -10.17 24.50 -0.56
N ASP A 274 -11.04 25.44 -0.22
CA ASP A 274 -12.08 25.24 0.77
C ASP A 274 -13.12 24.25 0.22
N TYR A 275 -13.29 23.13 0.93
CA TYR A 275 -14.32 22.15 0.64
C TYR A 275 -15.60 22.56 1.37
N ASP A 276 -16.66 22.90 0.63
CA ASP A 276 -17.98 23.11 1.21
C ASP A 276 -18.70 21.78 1.40
N ALA A 277 -18.76 21.33 2.65
CA ALA A 277 -19.39 20.09 3.05
C ALA A 277 -20.93 20.08 2.83
N ALA A 278 -21.55 21.23 2.64
CA ALA A 278 -22.99 21.35 2.44
C ALA A 278 -23.44 21.13 0.98
N THR A 279 -22.55 21.38 0.02
CA THR A 279 -22.89 21.32 -1.41
C THR A 279 -22.24 20.16 -2.17
N HIS A 280 -21.32 19.40 -1.55
CA HIS A 280 -20.52 18.34 -2.20
C HIS A 280 -19.77 18.79 -3.47
N THR A 281 -19.45 20.08 -3.58
CA THR A 281 -18.68 20.66 -4.70
C THR A 281 -17.32 21.15 -4.23
N ILE A 282 -16.31 20.90 -5.08
CA ILE A 282 -14.94 21.43 -4.93
C ILE A 282 -14.89 22.78 -5.59
#